data_b14a9786c9518368ed37623ad0949276
#
_entry.id   b14a9786c9518368ed37623ad0949276
#
_cell.length_a   1.000
_cell.length_b   1.000
_cell.length_c   1.000
_cell.angle_alpha   90.00
_cell.angle_beta   90.00
_cell.angle_gamma   90.00
#
_symmetry.space_group_name_H-M   'P 1'
#
loop_
_entity.id
_entity.type
_entity.pdbx_description
1 polymer ?
#
loop_
_entity_poly.entity_id
_entity_poly.type
_entity_poly.pdbx_seq_one_letter_code
_entity_poly.pdbx_strand_id
1 'polypeptide(L)'
;MRTHIVGMNTTTAPLENLRGDYAGMAPDWTVSQHPDLYSDEDQAVWRLLVQRQRALAERYACAEFLAGLDAIELGDTIPDFEAVNARLEPLTGWRIVGVPGLIPDAAFYDHLAHRRFPVTVWIRKREEIDYLVEPDLFHDFFGHVPLLTNPVFADYMQEYGRRGVAAGPDVHLLARLYWFTVEFGLIRTDKGLKAYGAGILSSAAEVRHAIEGVGVERLPFNAIAAMKRPYEIDRLQNTYFVLDDFRRLMDRPQRH
;
A
#
# COMPACT_ATOMS: atom_id res chain seq x y z
N MET A 1 18.25 -13.33 5.68
CA MET A 1 17.32 -13.45 4.53
C MET A 1 16.63 -12.12 4.44
N ARG A 2 16.84 -11.33 3.38
CA ARG A 2 16.32 -9.95 3.28
C ARG A 2 15.03 -9.98 2.49
N THR A 3 13.93 -9.76 3.18
CA THR A 3 12.59 -9.70 2.60
C THR A 3 12.29 -8.27 2.17
N HIS A 4 11.87 -8.08 0.95
CA HIS A 4 11.58 -6.77 0.37
C HIS A 4 10.06 -6.58 0.32
N ILE A 5 9.56 -5.49 0.88
CA ILE A 5 8.20 -5.04 0.72
C ILE A 5 8.20 -3.94 -0.33
N VAL A 6 7.27 -4.03 -1.25
CA VAL A 6 6.89 -3.15 -2.36
C VAL A 6 7.81 -1.95 -2.63
N GLY A 7 8.43 -1.96 -3.79
CA GLY A 7 8.90 -0.76 -4.47
C GLY A 7 10.10 -0.04 -3.84
N MET A 8 10.87 -0.68 -2.92
CA MET A 8 11.78 0.11 -2.12
C MET A 8 13.20 -0.42 -1.95
N ASN A 9 13.65 -1.28 -2.85
CA ASN A 9 15.07 -1.59 -2.91
C ASN A 9 15.51 -1.79 -4.35
N THR A 10 16.66 -1.24 -4.68
CA THR A 10 17.44 -1.57 -5.86
C THR A 10 17.78 -3.06 -5.84
N THR A 11 16.77 -3.91 -6.03
CA THR A 11 16.97 -5.35 -6.02
C THR A 11 17.29 -5.78 -7.43
N THR A 12 18.53 -6.04 -7.66
CA THR A 12 19.01 -6.95 -8.68
C THR A 12 18.78 -8.42 -8.24
N ALA A 13 17.71 -8.71 -7.51
CA ALA A 13 17.31 -10.10 -7.28
C ALA A 13 16.96 -10.68 -8.65
N PRO A 14 17.54 -11.83 -9.03
CA PRO A 14 17.13 -12.49 -10.26
C PRO A 14 15.61 -12.70 -10.25
N LEU A 15 14.92 -12.38 -11.35
CA LEU A 15 13.47 -12.58 -11.50
C LEU A 15 13.03 -14.00 -11.13
N GLU A 16 13.92 -14.96 -11.29
CA GLU A 16 13.74 -16.39 -10.94
C GLU A 16 13.43 -16.64 -9.44
N ASN A 17 13.73 -15.69 -8.57
CA ASN A 17 13.48 -15.80 -7.13
C ASN A 17 12.24 -14.99 -6.67
N LEU A 18 11.57 -14.29 -7.59
CA LEU A 18 10.35 -13.54 -7.30
C LEU A 18 9.13 -14.41 -7.58
N ARG A 19 8.10 -14.22 -6.74
CA ARG A 19 6.80 -14.82 -6.98
C ARG A 19 6.08 -14.03 -8.07
N GLY A 20 5.36 -14.73 -8.91
CA GLY A 20 4.62 -14.15 -10.03
C GLY A 20 5.13 -14.63 -11.38
N ASP A 21 4.34 -14.39 -12.42
CA ASP A 21 4.71 -14.69 -13.80
C ASP A 21 5.13 -13.42 -14.53
N TYR A 22 6.42 -13.29 -14.72
CA TYR A 22 7.03 -12.16 -15.45
C TYR A 22 7.11 -12.39 -16.95
N ALA A 23 6.69 -13.56 -17.44
CA ALA A 23 6.65 -13.83 -18.88
C ALA A 23 5.52 -13.01 -19.52
N GLY A 24 5.83 -12.35 -20.63
CA GLY A 24 4.83 -11.57 -21.36
C GLY A 24 4.44 -10.22 -20.74
N MET A 25 5.12 -9.76 -19.70
CA MET A 25 4.92 -8.39 -19.17
C MET A 25 5.26 -7.34 -20.23
N ALA A 26 4.55 -6.23 -20.19
CA ALA A 26 4.85 -5.06 -21.02
C ALA A 26 6.16 -4.36 -20.56
N PRO A 27 6.75 -3.48 -21.42
CA PRO A 27 7.97 -2.74 -21.06
C PRO A 27 7.87 -1.87 -19.79
N ASP A 28 6.67 -1.49 -19.40
CA ASP A 28 6.38 -0.76 -18.17
C ASP A 28 6.05 -1.68 -16.99
N TRP A 29 6.33 -2.97 -17.09
CA TRP A 29 6.11 -4.01 -16.10
C TRP A 29 4.64 -4.36 -15.84
N THR A 30 3.70 -3.88 -16.66
CA THR A 30 2.29 -4.25 -16.52
C THR A 30 2.00 -5.61 -17.14
N VAL A 31 1.00 -6.28 -16.55
CA VAL A 31 0.38 -7.50 -17.08
C VAL A 31 -1.13 -7.35 -17.04
N SER A 32 -1.83 -8.10 -17.88
CA SER A 32 -3.29 -8.17 -17.81
C SER A 32 -3.73 -8.96 -16.57
N GLN A 33 -4.76 -8.48 -15.89
CA GLN A 33 -5.50 -9.33 -14.98
C GLN A 33 -6.39 -10.30 -15.77
N HIS A 34 -6.47 -11.54 -15.31
CA HIS A 34 -7.32 -12.58 -15.88
C HIS A 34 -8.27 -13.10 -14.78
N PRO A 35 -9.43 -12.46 -14.56
CA PRO A 35 -10.37 -12.82 -13.49
C PRO A 35 -10.85 -14.27 -13.55
N ASP A 36 -10.93 -14.85 -14.75
CA ASP A 36 -11.31 -16.24 -15.02
C ASP A 36 -10.27 -17.28 -14.58
N LEU A 37 -9.03 -16.86 -14.29
CA LEU A 37 -7.97 -17.75 -13.84
C LEU A 37 -7.90 -17.89 -12.30
N TYR A 38 -8.61 -17.06 -11.54
CA TYR A 38 -8.67 -17.24 -10.09
C TYR A 38 -9.50 -18.46 -9.72
N SER A 39 -8.88 -19.38 -8.99
CA SER A 39 -9.53 -20.59 -8.51
C SER A 39 -10.56 -20.31 -7.41
N ASP A 40 -11.42 -21.31 -7.13
CA ASP A 40 -12.35 -21.25 -6.00
C ASP A 40 -11.60 -21.05 -4.65
N GLU A 41 -10.38 -21.58 -4.52
CA GLU A 41 -9.53 -21.38 -3.35
C GLU A 41 -9.02 -19.95 -3.26
N ASP A 42 -8.61 -19.33 -4.36
CA ASP A 42 -8.20 -17.92 -4.39
C ASP A 42 -9.35 -17.01 -3.95
N GLN A 43 -10.56 -17.28 -4.45
CA GLN A 43 -11.78 -16.56 -4.05
C GLN A 43 -12.12 -16.79 -2.56
N ALA A 44 -11.88 -17.98 -2.04
CA ALA A 44 -12.11 -18.29 -0.63
C ALA A 44 -11.10 -17.59 0.28
N VAL A 45 -9.82 -17.50 -0.12
CA VAL A 45 -8.79 -16.74 0.58
C VAL A 45 -9.09 -15.25 0.58
N TRP A 46 -9.48 -14.68 -0.57
CA TRP A 46 -9.90 -13.29 -0.68
C TRP A 46 -11.05 -12.99 0.29
N ARG A 47 -12.11 -13.77 0.25
CA ARG A 47 -13.29 -13.58 1.10
C ARG A 47 -12.93 -13.60 2.58
N LEU A 48 -12.10 -14.55 2.99
CA LEU A 48 -11.65 -14.66 4.37
C LEU A 48 -10.84 -13.42 4.81
N LEU A 49 -9.93 -12.95 3.96
CA LEU A 49 -9.12 -11.76 4.24
C LEU A 49 -9.98 -10.50 4.32
N VAL A 50 -10.89 -10.29 3.35
CA VAL A 50 -11.80 -9.12 3.34
C VAL A 50 -12.68 -9.10 4.57
N GLN A 51 -13.34 -10.21 4.91
CA GLN A 51 -14.21 -10.29 6.08
C GLN A 51 -13.45 -9.96 7.37
N ARG A 52 -12.25 -10.53 7.54
CA ARG A 52 -11.39 -10.28 8.69
C ARG A 52 -10.95 -8.83 8.79
N GLN A 53 -10.42 -8.29 7.69
CA GLN A 53 -9.83 -6.95 7.71
C GLN A 53 -10.88 -5.85 7.68
N ARG A 54 -12.04 -6.05 7.05
CA ARG A 54 -13.15 -5.09 7.10
C ARG A 54 -13.63 -4.86 8.53
N ALA A 55 -13.83 -5.94 9.30
CA ALA A 55 -14.21 -5.84 10.71
C ALA A 55 -13.17 -5.09 11.57
N LEU A 56 -11.88 -5.28 11.27
CA LEU A 56 -10.81 -4.53 11.93
C LEU A 56 -10.75 -3.07 11.46
N ALA A 57 -10.94 -2.82 10.17
CA ALA A 57 -10.96 -1.47 9.62
C ALA A 57 -12.08 -0.62 10.20
N GLU A 58 -13.28 -1.15 10.39
CA GLU A 58 -14.41 -0.45 11.05
C GLU A 58 -14.02 0.08 12.44
N ARG A 59 -13.18 -0.62 13.17
CA ARG A 59 -12.72 -0.22 14.49
C ARG A 59 -11.51 0.72 14.43
N TYR A 60 -10.55 0.45 13.57
CA TYR A 60 -9.22 1.04 13.65
C TYR A 60 -8.86 1.99 12.50
N ALA A 61 -9.51 1.89 11.35
CA ALA A 61 -9.20 2.74 10.21
C ALA A 61 -9.76 4.16 10.34
N CYS A 62 -9.16 5.10 9.63
CA CYS A 62 -9.72 6.44 9.46
C CYS A 62 -10.99 6.43 8.59
N ALA A 63 -11.78 7.49 8.69
CA ALA A 63 -13.06 7.58 7.98
C ALA A 63 -12.88 7.60 6.45
N GLU A 64 -11.80 8.20 5.97
CA GLU A 64 -11.46 8.30 4.55
C GLU A 64 -11.17 6.94 3.93
N PHE A 65 -10.52 6.05 4.68
CA PHE A 65 -10.29 4.68 4.22
C PHE A 65 -11.60 3.89 4.12
N LEU A 66 -12.47 4.00 5.12
CA LEU A 66 -13.79 3.35 5.10
C LEU A 66 -14.67 3.86 3.97
N ALA A 67 -14.71 5.18 3.77
CA ALA A 67 -15.40 5.79 2.64
C ALA A 67 -14.83 5.32 1.29
N GLY A 68 -13.52 5.10 1.22
CA GLY A 68 -12.86 4.54 0.05
C GLY A 68 -13.27 3.10 -0.25
N LEU A 69 -13.37 2.23 0.76
CA LEU A 69 -13.89 0.87 0.59
C LEU A 69 -15.30 0.86 -0.02
N ASP A 70 -16.15 1.79 0.44
CA ASP A 70 -17.52 1.93 -0.07
C ASP A 70 -17.53 2.50 -1.49
N ALA A 71 -16.69 3.50 -1.78
CA ALA A 71 -16.62 4.14 -3.09
C ALA A 71 -16.14 3.21 -4.22
N ILE A 72 -15.25 2.26 -3.90
CA ILE A 72 -14.80 1.23 -4.86
C ILE A 72 -15.72 0.00 -4.87
N GLU A 73 -16.77 -0.02 -4.04
CA GLU A 73 -17.69 -1.15 -3.88
C GLU A 73 -16.97 -2.48 -3.60
N LEU A 74 -16.06 -2.46 -2.59
CA LEU A 74 -15.32 -3.66 -2.24
C LEU A 74 -16.26 -4.81 -1.84
N GLY A 75 -16.21 -5.89 -2.62
CA GLY A 75 -17.02 -7.11 -2.40
C GLY A 75 -16.23 -8.29 -1.86
N ASP A 76 -16.94 -9.42 -1.75
CA ASP A 76 -16.42 -10.70 -1.25
C ASP A 76 -15.73 -11.54 -2.33
N THR A 77 -15.58 -11.00 -3.53
CA THR A 77 -14.87 -11.63 -4.66
C THR A 77 -13.66 -10.79 -5.05
N ILE A 78 -12.63 -11.45 -5.58
CA ILE A 78 -11.47 -10.74 -6.16
C ILE A 78 -12.00 -9.73 -7.18
N PRO A 79 -11.66 -8.42 -7.03
CA PRO A 79 -12.20 -7.38 -7.88
C PRO A 79 -11.69 -7.48 -9.32
N ASP A 80 -12.54 -7.19 -10.27
CA ASP A 80 -12.15 -6.89 -11.63
C ASP A 80 -11.55 -5.47 -11.69
N PHE A 81 -10.32 -5.36 -12.18
CA PHE A 81 -9.58 -4.08 -12.16
C PHE A 81 -10.24 -3.01 -13.04
N GLU A 82 -10.82 -3.39 -14.19
CA GLU A 82 -11.51 -2.43 -15.05
C GLU A 82 -12.82 -1.93 -14.42
N ALA A 83 -13.54 -2.79 -13.71
CA ALA A 83 -14.73 -2.38 -12.96
C ALA A 83 -14.36 -1.39 -11.83
N VAL A 84 -13.23 -1.61 -11.15
CA VAL A 84 -12.71 -0.67 -10.14
C VAL A 84 -12.25 0.63 -10.78
N ASN A 85 -11.55 0.58 -11.89
CA ASN A 85 -11.08 1.75 -12.63
C ASN A 85 -12.24 2.64 -13.08
N ALA A 86 -13.35 2.04 -13.51
CA ALA A 86 -14.56 2.79 -13.88
C ALA A 86 -15.15 3.62 -12.71
N ARG A 87 -14.87 3.24 -11.46
CA ARG A 87 -15.26 4.00 -10.25
C ARG A 87 -14.19 4.96 -9.79
N LEU A 88 -12.93 4.54 -9.81
CA LEU A 88 -11.81 5.30 -9.26
C LEU A 88 -11.43 6.49 -10.15
N GLU A 89 -11.38 6.29 -11.46
CA GLU A 89 -10.94 7.31 -12.41
C GLU A 89 -11.79 8.61 -12.37
N PRO A 90 -13.13 8.57 -12.31
CA PRO A 90 -13.94 9.78 -12.18
C PRO A 90 -13.73 10.53 -10.86
N LEU A 91 -13.30 9.86 -9.79
CA LEU A 91 -13.11 10.48 -8.48
C LEU A 91 -11.80 11.28 -8.40
N THR A 92 -10.71 10.69 -8.87
CA THR A 92 -9.37 11.26 -8.65
C THR A 92 -8.44 11.15 -9.86
N GLY A 93 -8.90 10.58 -10.97
CA GLY A 93 -8.09 10.33 -12.15
C GLY A 93 -7.09 9.18 -11.99
N TRP A 94 -7.19 8.41 -10.91
CA TRP A 94 -6.34 7.24 -10.69
C TRP A 94 -6.91 5.99 -11.36
N ARG A 95 -5.99 5.13 -11.78
CA ARG A 95 -6.29 3.77 -12.26
C ARG A 95 -5.39 2.77 -11.54
N ILE A 96 -5.87 1.57 -11.33
CA ILE A 96 -5.02 0.44 -10.96
C ILE A 96 -4.56 -0.29 -12.23
N VAL A 97 -3.34 -0.80 -12.21
CA VAL A 97 -2.75 -1.58 -13.29
C VAL A 97 -2.20 -2.89 -12.73
N GLY A 98 -2.41 -3.99 -13.45
CA GLY A 98 -1.89 -5.29 -13.04
C GLY A 98 -0.38 -5.34 -13.17
N VAL A 99 0.30 -5.92 -12.17
CA VAL A 99 1.73 -6.24 -12.22
C VAL A 99 1.96 -7.69 -11.80
N PRO A 100 3.04 -8.34 -12.28
CA PRO A 100 3.30 -9.75 -11.96
C PRO A 100 3.69 -9.98 -10.50
N GLY A 101 4.07 -8.95 -9.78
CA GLY A 101 4.60 -8.95 -8.42
C GLY A 101 5.49 -7.74 -8.21
N LEU A 102 6.62 -7.90 -7.51
CA LEU A 102 7.56 -6.81 -7.30
C LEU A 102 8.10 -6.27 -8.62
N ILE A 103 8.02 -4.96 -8.80
CA ILE A 103 8.56 -4.25 -9.96
C ILE A 103 9.71 -3.32 -9.51
N PRO A 104 10.63 -2.92 -10.43
CA PRO A 104 11.70 -1.98 -10.08
C PRO A 104 11.17 -0.64 -9.59
N ASP A 105 11.88 -0.02 -8.65
CA ASP A 105 11.55 1.30 -8.09
C ASP A 105 11.25 2.34 -9.18
N ALA A 106 12.05 2.38 -10.25
CA ALA A 106 11.87 3.33 -11.33
C ALA A 106 10.50 3.16 -12.02
N ALA A 107 10.07 1.92 -12.26
CA ALA A 107 8.77 1.62 -12.84
C ALA A 107 7.63 1.96 -11.86
N PHE A 108 7.80 1.62 -10.58
CA PHE A 108 6.84 1.95 -9.54
C PHE A 108 6.60 3.46 -9.44
N TYR A 109 7.67 4.25 -9.34
CA TYR A 109 7.54 5.72 -9.27
C TYR A 109 6.97 6.32 -10.55
N ASP A 110 7.32 5.78 -11.73
CA ASP A 110 6.74 6.22 -12.99
C ASP A 110 5.22 5.98 -13.03
N HIS A 111 4.77 4.82 -12.60
CA HIS A 111 3.34 4.53 -12.49
C HIS A 111 2.64 5.54 -11.58
N LEU A 112 3.16 5.77 -10.37
CA LEU A 112 2.57 6.73 -9.43
C LEU A 112 2.54 8.16 -10.01
N ALA A 113 3.61 8.60 -10.67
CA ALA A 113 3.69 9.91 -11.31
C ALA A 113 2.58 10.13 -12.36
N HIS A 114 2.11 9.05 -12.97
CA HIS A 114 1.05 9.03 -13.98
C HIS A 114 -0.32 8.58 -13.45
N ARG A 115 -0.54 8.63 -12.12
CA ARG A 115 -1.79 8.20 -11.45
C ARG A 115 -2.16 6.75 -11.77
N ARG A 116 -1.20 5.87 -11.88
CA ARG A 116 -1.37 4.42 -12.03
C ARG A 116 -0.84 3.75 -10.76
N PHE A 117 -1.67 2.97 -10.09
CA PHE A 117 -1.24 2.21 -8.92
C PHE A 117 -1.03 0.74 -9.32
N PRO A 118 0.20 0.21 -9.20
CA PRO A 118 0.49 -1.19 -9.47
C PRO A 118 -0.18 -2.10 -8.44
N VAL A 119 -0.93 -3.09 -8.91
CA VAL A 119 -1.58 -4.10 -8.08
C VAL A 119 -1.15 -5.48 -8.57
N THR A 120 -0.59 -6.26 -7.68
CA THR A 120 -0.18 -7.65 -7.96
C THR A 120 -1.39 -8.49 -8.37
N VAL A 121 -1.24 -9.30 -9.44
CA VAL A 121 -2.36 -10.08 -9.99
C VAL A 121 -2.52 -11.48 -9.39
N TRP A 122 -1.70 -11.89 -8.42
CA TRP A 122 -1.85 -13.14 -7.70
C TRP A 122 -2.19 -12.90 -6.23
N ILE A 123 -2.85 -13.85 -5.58
CA ILE A 123 -3.18 -13.82 -4.16
C ILE A 123 -2.40 -14.89 -3.40
N ARG A 124 -2.12 -14.63 -2.11
CA ARG A 124 -1.47 -15.58 -1.19
C ARG A 124 -2.28 -16.86 -1.05
N LYS A 125 -1.58 -17.93 -0.68
CA LYS A 125 -2.24 -19.19 -0.33
C LYS A 125 -2.80 -19.14 1.10
N ARG A 126 -3.69 -20.08 1.42
CA ARG A 126 -4.34 -20.17 2.74
C ARG A 126 -3.35 -20.31 3.90
N GLU A 127 -2.27 -21.02 3.73
CA GLU A 127 -1.21 -21.19 4.72
C GLU A 127 -0.40 -19.92 4.98
N GLU A 128 -0.47 -18.94 4.08
CA GLU A 128 0.23 -17.64 4.15
C GLU A 128 -0.66 -16.51 4.68
N ILE A 129 -1.85 -16.83 5.20
CA ILE A 129 -2.91 -15.86 5.50
C ILE A 129 -2.48 -14.80 6.52
N ASP A 130 -1.63 -15.17 7.48
CA ASP A 130 -1.18 -14.32 8.56
C ASP A 130 0.21 -13.73 8.33
N TYR A 131 0.98 -14.29 7.42
CA TYR A 131 2.31 -13.81 7.08
C TYR A 131 2.64 -14.04 5.61
N LEU A 132 3.04 -13.00 4.94
CA LEU A 132 3.43 -13.02 3.53
C LEU A 132 4.77 -12.30 3.35
N VAL A 133 5.63 -12.91 2.54
CA VAL A 133 6.99 -12.39 2.26
C VAL A 133 6.98 -11.27 1.23
N GLU A 134 6.15 -11.43 0.19
CA GLU A 134 5.97 -10.44 -0.88
C GLU A 134 4.52 -9.96 -0.89
N PRO A 135 4.25 -8.67 -1.15
CA PRO A 135 2.89 -8.18 -1.25
C PRO A 135 2.13 -8.90 -2.36
N ASP A 136 0.89 -9.17 -2.09
CA ASP A 136 -0.05 -9.83 -2.97
C ASP A 136 -1.21 -8.91 -3.36
N LEU A 137 -2.09 -9.42 -4.20
CA LEU A 137 -3.31 -8.73 -4.61
C LEU A 137 -4.10 -8.16 -3.43
N PHE A 138 -4.24 -8.91 -2.34
CA PHE A 138 -5.00 -8.44 -1.18
C PHE A 138 -4.33 -7.24 -0.51
N HIS A 139 -3.01 -7.31 -0.26
CA HIS A 139 -2.28 -6.20 0.32
C HIS A 139 -2.35 -4.95 -0.56
N ASP A 140 -2.01 -5.11 -1.85
CA ASP A 140 -1.96 -3.99 -2.79
C ASP A 140 -3.34 -3.35 -2.97
N PHE A 141 -4.37 -4.17 -3.12
CA PHE A 141 -5.72 -3.69 -3.37
C PHE A 141 -6.38 -3.16 -2.10
N PHE A 142 -6.55 -4.03 -1.09
CA PHE A 142 -7.26 -3.65 0.15
C PHE A 142 -6.54 -2.55 0.92
N GLY A 143 -5.20 -2.61 0.97
CA GLY A 143 -4.41 -1.67 1.73
C GLY A 143 -4.32 -0.29 1.09
N HIS A 144 -4.11 -0.21 -0.22
CA HIS A 144 -3.77 1.05 -0.88
C HIS A 144 -4.93 1.70 -1.65
N VAL A 145 -5.70 0.91 -2.40
CA VAL A 145 -6.67 1.46 -3.37
C VAL A 145 -7.77 2.30 -2.73
N PRO A 146 -8.32 1.97 -1.55
CA PRO A 146 -9.36 2.77 -0.93
C PRO A 146 -8.98 4.24 -0.73
N LEU A 147 -7.77 4.53 -0.29
CA LEU A 147 -7.33 5.92 -0.08
C LEU A 147 -7.06 6.70 -1.36
N LEU A 148 -6.88 6.03 -2.50
CA LEU A 148 -6.78 6.72 -3.80
C LEU A 148 -8.09 7.40 -4.22
N THR A 149 -9.21 7.09 -3.56
CA THR A 149 -10.49 7.80 -3.73
C THR A 149 -10.51 9.17 -3.06
N ASN A 150 -9.61 9.42 -2.08
CA ASN A 150 -9.47 10.70 -1.40
C ASN A 150 -8.58 11.64 -2.21
N PRO A 151 -9.06 12.81 -2.67
CA PRO A 151 -8.30 13.68 -3.55
C PRO A 151 -6.96 14.16 -2.97
N VAL A 152 -6.92 14.45 -1.66
CA VAL A 152 -5.69 14.94 -0.99
C VAL A 152 -4.63 13.84 -0.95
N PHE A 153 -5.01 12.62 -0.60
CA PHE A 153 -4.10 11.49 -0.59
C PHE A 153 -3.68 11.08 -2.01
N ALA A 154 -4.61 11.11 -2.95
CA ALA A 154 -4.36 10.84 -4.37
C ALA A 154 -3.34 11.82 -4.99
N ASP A 155 -3.46 13.11 -4.69
CA ASP A 155 -2.49 14.14 -5.13
C ASP A 155 -1.12 13.93 -4.47
N TYR A 156 -1.08 13.57 -3.19
CA TYR A 156 0.16 13.21 -2.51
C TYR A 156 0.85 12.02 -3.18
N MET A 157 0.13 10.97 -3.50
CA MET A 157 0.68 9.78 -4.15
C MET A 157 1.29 10.10 -5.53
N GLN A 158 0.63 10.97 -6.31
CA GLN A 158 1.19 11.41 -7.59
C GLN A 158 2.46 12.25 -7.40
N GLU A 159 2.44 13.20 -6.47
CA GLU A 159 3.61 14.03 -6.17
C GLU A 159 4.77 13.16 -5.63
N TYR A 160 4.46 12.15 -4.82
CA TYR A 160 5.43 11.18 -4.35
C TYR A 160 6.09 10.44 -5.54
N GLY A 161 5.29 9.97 -6.50
CA GLY A 161 5.80 9.36 -7.73
C GLY A 161 6.73 10.29 -8.52
N ARG A 162 6.33 11.55 -8.72
CA ARG A 162 7.16 12.55 -9.39
C ARG A 162 8.49 12.80 -8.68
N ARG A 163 8.47 12.85 -7.36
CA ARG A 163 9.70 12.97 -6.56
C ARG A 163 10.59 11.74 -6.70
N GLY A 164 9.99 10.54 -6.75
CA GLY A 164 10.73 9.30 -6.95
C GLY A 164 11.45 9.25 -8.30
N VAL A 165 10.77 9.64 -9.37
CA VAL A 165 11.38 9.76 -10.71
C VAL A 165 12.56 10.73 -10.71
N ALA A 166 12.49 11.81 -9.94
CA ALA A 166 13.52 12.84 -9.90
C ALA A 166 14.61 12.60 -8.84
N ALA A 167 14.45 11.61 -7.96
CA ALA A 167 15.25 11.50 -6.73
C ALA A 167 16.71 11.04 -6.95
N GLY A 168 17.00 10.31 -8.05
CA GLY A 168 18.34 9.79 -8.28
C GLY A 168 18.83 8.96 -7.08
N PRO A 169 20.06 9.24 -6.57
CA PRO A 169 20.63 8.46 -5.46
C PRO A 169 19.88 8.61 -4.12
N ASP A 170 19.06 9.63 -3.96
CA ASP A 170 18.31 9.90 -2.72
C ASP A 170 16.97 9.12 -2.64
N VAL A 171 16.69 8.25 -3.60
CA VAL A 171 15.48 7.42 -3.66
C VAL A 171 15.22 6.64 -2.35
N HIS A 172 16.30 6.18 -1.69
CA HIS A 172 16.21 5.45 -0.42
C HIS A 172 15.60 6.28 0.73
N LEU A 173 15.68 7.61 0.68
CA LEU A 173 15.04 8.50 1.65
C LEU A 173 13.54 8.57 1.42
N LEU A 174 13.12 8.59 0.16
CA LEU A 174 11.70 8.50 -0.20
C LEU A 174 11.12 7.14 0.18
N ALA A 175 11.87 6.06 0.00
CA ALA A 175 11.47 4.74 0.45
C ALA A 175 11.08 4.71 1.93
N ARG A 176 11.89 5.35 2.78
CA ARG A 176 11.58 5.47 4.23
C ARG A 176 10.36 6.35 4.48
N LEU A 177 10.20 7.44 3.74
CA LEU A 177 9.01 8.29 3.84
C LEU A 177 7.76 7.50 3.51
N TYR A 178 7.75 6.71 2.43
CA TYR A 178 6.64 5.84 2.06
C TYR A 178 6.32 4.84 3.17
N TRP A 179 7.35 4.18 3.69
CA TRP A 179 7.20 3.24 4.79
C TRP A 179 6.46 3.83 5.97
N PHE A 180 6.91 4.99 6.46
CA PHE A 180 6.33 5.62 7.64
C PHE A 180 5.07 6.45 7.36
N THR A 181 4.61 6.53 6.12
CA THR A 181 3.37 7.22 5.72
C THR A 181 2.41 6.25 5.05
N VAL A 182 2.63 5.91 3.80
CA VAL A 182 1.70 5.12 2.99
C VAL A 182 1.52 3.70 3.55
N GLU A 183 2.61 3.07 4.04
CA GLU A 183 2.55 1.71 4.60
C GLU A 183 2.16 1.68 6.08
N PHE A 184 2.78 2.49 6.92
CA PHE A 184 2.64 2.39 8.37
C PHE A 184 2.24 3.72 9.03
N GLY A 185 1.44 4.51 8.31
CA GLY A 185 0.96 5.79 8.80
C GLY A 185 -0.25 5.69 9.72
N LEU A 186 -0.25 6.54 10.76
CA LEU A 186 -1.36 6.76 11.67
C LEU A 186 -1.87 8.20 11.56
N ILE A 187 -3.13 8.41 11.90
CA ILE A 187 -3.74 9.73 11.91
C ILE A 187 -4.54 9.94 13.20
N ARG A 188 -4.45 11.13 13.76
CA ARG A 188 -5.25 11.54 14.93
C ARG A 188 -6.52 12.21 14.46
N THR A 189 -7.64 11.72 14.95
CA THR A 189 -8.98 12.22 14.62
C THR A 189 -9.70 12.61 15.91
N ASP A 190 -10.88 13.20 15.79
CA ASP A 190 -11.80 13.43 16.91
C ASP A 190 -12.24 12.14 17.62
N LYS A 191 -12.23 11.02 16.89
CA LYS A 191 -12.52 9.66 17.40
C LYS A 191 -11.28 8.92 17.92
N GLY A 192 -10.16 9.64 18.13
CA GLY A 192 -8.90 9.08 18.61
C GLY A 192 -7.92 8.72 17.50
N LEU A 193 -6.96 7.86 17.85
CA LEU A 193 -5.92 7.42 16.94
C LEU A 193 -6.49 6.38 15.96
N LYS A 194 -6.23 6.58 14.66
CA LYS A 194 -6.68 5.70 13.57
C LYS A 194 -5.53 5.35 12.64
N ALA A 195 -5.66 4.21 11.97
CA ALA A 195 -4.73 3.78 10.94
C ALA A 195 -5.19 4.23 9.55
N TYR A 196 -4.22 4.59 8.72
CA TYR A 196 -4.44 4.78 7.28
C TYR A 196 -3.42 4.01 6.43
N GLY A 197 -2.32 3.58 7.03
CA GLY A 197 -1.26 2.86 6.33
C GLY A 197 -1.69 1.49 5.84
N ALA A 198 -1.32 1.17 4.59
CA ALA A 198 -1.72 -0.06 3.91
C ALA A 198 -1.17 -1.32 4.60
N GLY A 199 0.10 -1.29 5.00
CA GLY A 199 0.74 -2.38 5.75
C GLY A 199 0.08 -2.62 7.10
N ILE A 200 -0.43 -1.57 7.75
CA ILE A 200 -1.21 -1.70 8.97
C ILE A 200 -2.57 -2.35 8.67
N LEU A 201 -3.33 -1.79 7.71
CA LEU A 201 -4.73 -2.17 7.48
C LEU A 201 -4.89 -3.52 6.79
N SER A 202 -3.88 -4.00 6.07
CA SER A 202 -3.87 -5.34 5.47
C SER A 202 -3.40 -6.45 6.42
N SER A 203 -2.90 -6.11 7.62
CA SER A 203 -2.39 -7.05 8.63
C SER A 203 -3.23 -7.04 9.91
N ALA A 204 -3.77 -8.19 10.30
CA ALA A 204 -4.58 -8.31 11.53
C ALA A 204 -3.75 -8.14 12.80
N ALA A 205 -2.48 -8.50 12.78
CA ALA A 205 -1.57 -8.32 13.91
C ALA A 205 -1.11 -6.86 14.01
N GLU A 206 -0.69 -6.28 12.89
CA GLU A 206 -0.14 -4.93 12.84
C GLU A 206 -1.17 -3.87 13.24
N VAL A 207 -2.42 -3.97 12.78
CA VAL A 207 -3.44 -2.96 13.08
C VAL A 207 -3.75 -2.88 14.59
N ARG A 208 -3.78 -4.01 15.28
CA ARG A 208 -3.96 -4.01 16.74
C ARG A 208 -2.72 -3.48 17.45
N HIS A 209 -1.55 -3.94 17.02
CA HIS A 209 -0.28 -3.50 17.58
C HIS A 209 -0.06 -1.99 17.41
N ALA A 210 -0.32 -1.46 16.23
CA ALA A 210 -0.16 -0.04 15.93
C ALA A 210 -1.03 0.86 16.83
N ILE A 211 -2.27 0.45 17.14
CA ILE A 211 -3.22 1.27 17.89
C ILE A 211 -3.18 0.96 19.40
N GLU A 212 -3.14 -0.33 19.79
CA GLU A 212 -3.30 -0.77 21.17
C GLU A 212 -1.99 -1.25 21.82
N GLY A 213 -0.92 -1.46 21.03
CA GLY A 213 0.35 -1.99 21.50
C GLY A 213 0.98 -1.15 22.60
N VAL A 214 1.48 -1.83 23.65
CA VAL A 214 2.24 -1.21 24.76
C VAL A 214 3.71 -1.12 24.39
N GLY A 215 4.37 -0.01 24.74
CA GLY A 215 5.79 0.22 24.45
C GLY A 215 6.07 0.64 23.00
N VAL A 216 5.04 0.90 22.21
CA VAL A 216 5.14 1.36 20.82
C VAL A 216 5.25 2.88 20.78
N GLU A 217 6.23 3.40 20.05
CA GLU A 217 6.38 4.83 19.80
C GLU A 217 5.37 5.34 18.77
N ARG A 218 4.64 6.40 19.10
CA ARG A 218 3.73 7.10 18.19
C ARG A 218 4.09 8.57 18.18
N LEU A 219 4.91 8.95 17.19
CA LEU A 219 5.53 10.27 17.10
C LEU A 219 4.72 11.19 16.20
N PRO A 220 4.63 12.48 16.47
CA PRO A 220 4.09 13.45 15.53
C PRO A 220 4.80 13.33 14.17
N PHE A 221 4.04 13.43 13.08
CA PHE A 221 4.64 13.32 11.74
C PHE A 221 5.66 14.44 11.48
N ASN A 222 6.83 14.03 11.06
CA ASN A 222 7.88 14.90 10.55
C ASN A 222 8.57 14.19 9.38
N ALA A 223 8.45 14.75 8.18
CA ALA A 223 8.97 14.12 6.96
C ALA A 223 10.49 13.87 7.00
N ILE A 224 11.27 14.80 7.58
CA ILE A 224 12.73 14.66 7.70
C ILE A 224 13.08 13.52 8.67
N ALA A 225 12.38 13.45 9.80
CA ALA A 225 12.59 12.38 10.77
C ALA A 225 12.22 11.01 10.16
N ALA A 226 11.11 10.91 9.43
CA ALA A 226 10.69 9.71 8.75
C ALA A 226 11.72 9.27 7.69
N MET A 227 12.20 10.18 6.84
CA MET A 227 13.23 9.88 5.83
C MET A 227 14.56 9.42 6.42
N LYS A 228 14.91 9.84 7.64
CA LYS A 228 16.17 9.48 8.30
C LYS A 228 16.06 8.22 9.15
N ARG A 229 14.85 7.79 9.53
CA ARG A 229 14.67 6.65 10.42
C ARG A 229 14.81 5.32 9.66
N PRO A 230 15.64 4.39 10.13
CA PRO A 230 15.67 3.04 9.61
C PRO A 230 14.38 2.30 9.99
N TYR A 231 13.98 1.32 9.18
CA TYR A 231 12.84 0.44 9.44
C TYR A 231 13.23 -1.03 9.25
N GLU A 232 12.43 -1.91 9.82
CA GLU A 232 12.58 -3.36 9.73
C GLU A 232 11.30 -3.96 9.14
N ILE A 233 11.46 -4.89 8.20
CA ILE A 233 10.34 -5.39 7.37
C ILE A 233 9.80 -6.75 7.85
N ASP A 234 10.51 -7.41 8.75
CA ASP A 234 10.26 -8.80 9.16
C ASP A 234 9.63 -8.92 10.56
N ARG A 235 9.17 -7.80 11.11
CA ARG A 235 8.53 -7.73 12.43
C ARG A 235 7.50 -6.61 12.53
N LEU A 236 6.65 -6.66 13.56
CA LEU A 236 5.75 -5.56 13.91
C LEU A 236 6.55 -4.30 14.19
N GLN A 237 6.03 -3.16 13.73
CA GLN A 237 6.76 -1.90 13.82
C GLN A 237 6.79 -1.38 15.26
N ASN A 238 7.96 -0.91 15.70
CA ASN A 238 8.11 -0.30 17.02
C ASN A 238 7.83 1.21 17.03
N THR A 239 7.78 1.83 15.86
CA THR A 239 7.58 3.28 15.72
C THR A 239 6.64 3.58 14.56
N TYR A 240 5.69 4.45 14.81
CA TYR A 240 4.76 5.01 13.83
C TYR A 240 4.79 6.52 13.88
N PHE A 241 4.56 7.15 12.71
CA PHE A 241 4.33 8.59 12.65
C PHE A 241 2.83 8.87 12.52
N VAL A 242 2.38 9.90 13.26
CA VAL A 242 0.98 10.26 13.42
C VAL A 242 0.72 11.60 12.75
N LEU A 243 -0.11 11.60 11.71
CA LEU A 243 -0.67 12.82 11.11
C LEU A 243 -1.80 13.39 11.99
N ASP A 244 -2.09 14.65 11.80
CA ASP A 244 -3.31 15.33 12.22
C ASP A 244 -4.21 15.69 11.02
N ASP A 245 -3.65 15.69 9.80
CA ASP A 245 -4.38 15.95 8.56
C ASP A 245 -3.56 15.40 7.37
N PHE A 246 -4.21 14.81 6.36
CA PHE A 246 -3.53 14.31 5.16
C PHE A 246 -2.80 15.40 4.37
N ARG A 247 -3.24 16.64 4.45
CA ARG A 247 -2.54 17.78 3.81
C ARG A 247 -1.10 17.94 4.31
N ARG A 248 -0.80 17.48 5.52
CA ARG A 248 0.57 17.48 6.08
C ARG A 248 1.55 16.61 5.29
N LEU A 249 1.07 15.63 4.54
CA LEU A 249 1.89 14.83 3.63
C LEU A 249 2.51 15.66 2.49
N MET A 250 1.84 16.75 2.10
CA MET A 250 2.29 17.68 1.07
C MET A 250 3.29 18.72 1.58
N ASP A 251 3.46 18.85 2.90
CA ASP A 251 4.37 19.82 3.47
C ASP A 251 5.80 19.58 2.95
N ARG A 252 6.40 20.62 2.39
CA ARG A 252 7.81 20.55 2.00
C ARG A 252 8.67 20.52 3.25
N PRO A 253 9.66 19.61 3.34
CA PRO A 253 10.62 19.64 4.43
C PRO A 253 11.28 21.03 4.46
N GLN A 254 11.04 21.78 5.55
CA GLN A 254 11.78 23.03 5.73
C GLN A 254 13.23 22.65 6.03
N ARG A 255 14.14 23.09 5.14
CA ARG A 255 15.58 23.01 5.40
C ARG A 255 15.89 24.05 6.47
N HIS A 256 16.21 23.58 7.66
CA HIS A 256 16.85 24.40 8.71
C HIS A 256 18.34 24.27 8.60
#